data_446bf6e1f1c0fe94e775a0a6529660e3
#
_entry.id   446bf6e1f1c0fe94e775a0a6529660e3
#
_cell.length_a   1.000
_cell.length_b   1.000
_cell.length_c   1.000
_cell.angle_alpha   90.00
_cell.angle_beta   90.00
_cell.angle_gamma   90.00
#
_symmetry.space_group_name_H-M   'P 1'
#
loop_
_entity.id
_entity.type
_entity.pdbx_description
1 polymer ?
#
loop_
_entity_poly.entity_id
_entity_poly.type
_entity_poly.pdbx_seq_one_letter_code
_entity_poly.pdbx_strand_id
1 'polypeptide(L)'
;MQTTRQSRLVNLSVVLGVVLAVAATTLLVPTLEATFSSSRASSRVSAAWSASQVTLGQKATIRGRVTSKRIGVRTVSLYVSLKSGWRRLSYLHTGPNGYYTLTVPTTFYYSRPLQVRAKPTSRAAGATSVSKTFTVGPTATPRGTSTEWAPAVPGVEQRFNPCRTVTYRFSPTGAGGGATADVKQAFALATQATGIQFKQVSQTVSTPRTTGDFPADTDIIVTSDTSEGTGGAMAPEALSWSKVWSTREAHDAQGPVRRVVHASIVLNSAFDGRMYEPQPAATKMRVRILMHELGSVLGLGPVTFRGEKMMEDVYPADLVEWGAGDLAGLNRVGLVEGCVTDG
;
A
#
# COMPACT_ATOMS: atom_id res chain seq x y z
N MET A 1 29.81 24.61 41.65
CA MET A 1 30.18 25.81 40.90
C MET A 1 29.03 26.14 40.01
N GLN A 2 28.12 26.98 40.50
CA GLN A 2 27.71 28.33 40.14
C GLN A 2 27.30 28.43 38.67
N THR A 3 26.01 28.35 38.38
CA THR A 3 24.93 29.36 38.28
C THR A 3 25.32 30.63 37.52
N THR A 4 24.68 30.90 36.42
CA THR A 4 24.22 32.25 36.11
C THR A 4 22.97 32.24 35.22
N ARG A 5 21.84 32.67 35.79
CA ARG A 5 20.62 33.13 35.11
C ARG A 5 20.88 34.52 34.54
N GLN A 6 20.46 34.77 33.32
CA GLN A 6 20.21 36.12 32.83
C GLN A 6 18.76 36.25 32.36
N SER A 7 18.01 37.01 33.12
CA SER A 7 16.74 37.61 32.82
C SER A 7 16.92 38.82 31.89
N ARG A 8 16.14 38.93 30.79
CA ARG A 8 16.01 40.18 30.05
C ARG A 8 14.59 40.69 30.15
N LEU A 9 14.54 41.93 30.62
CA LEU A 9 13.37 42.77 30.78
C LEU A 9 12.74 43.19 29.46
N VAL A 10 11.42 43.16 29.44
CA VAL A 10 10.59 43.68 28.34
C VAL A 10 10.37 45.17 28.57
N ASN A 11 10.75 46.00 27.60
CA ASN A 11 10.45 47.41 27.57
C ASN A 11 9.05 47.64 26.95
N LEU A 12 8.17 48.21 27.72
CA LEU A 12 6.82 48.65 27.34
C LEU A 12 6.91 50.11 26.90
N SER A 13 6.75 50.39 25.61
CA SER A 13 6.62 51.75 25.11
C SER A 13 5.16 52.07 24.82
N VAL A 14 4.58 52.94 25.62
CA VAL A 14 3.24 53.52 25.43
C VAL A 14 3.39 54.69 24.44
N VAL A 15 2.72 54.59 23.29
CA VAL A 15 2.57 55.75 22.36
C VAL A 15 1.12 56.21 22.43
N LEU A 16 0.99 57.42 22.97
CA LEU A 16 -0.26 58.18 23.06
C LEU A 16 -0.52 58.85 21.69
N GLY A 17 -1.51 58.39 20.93
CA GLY A 17 -1.89 58.97 19.62
C GLY A 17 -3.23 59.71 19.74
N VAL A 18 -3.19 61.01 19.45
CA VAL A 18 -4.30 61.96 19.44
C VAL A 18 -5.31 61.57 18.36
N VAL A 19 -6.59 61.45 18.72
CA VAL A 19 -7.71 61.22 17.80
C VAL A 19 -8.23 62.56 17.33
N LEU A 20 -8.02 62.88 16.06
CA LEU A 20 -8.75 63.96 15.34
C LEU A 20 -10.01 63.33 14.72
N ALA A 21 -11.17 63.67 15.26
CA ALA A 21 -12.45 63.33 14.66
C ALA A 21 -12.79 64.31 13.50
N VAL A 22 -12.69 63.78 12.27
CA VAL A 22 -13.25 64.40 11.09
C VAL A 22 -14.58 63.70 10.77
N ALA A 23 -15.68 64.40 11.02
CA ALA A 23 -17.01 63.95 10.65
C ALA A 23 -17.19 64.12 9.12
N ALA A 24 -16.99 63.06 8.38
CA ALA A 24 -17.36 62.94 6.97
C ALA A 24 -18.71 62.21 6.89
N THR A 25 -19.75 63.00 6.61
CA THR A 25 -21.08 62.49 6.24
C THR A 25 -21.00 61.82 4.88
N THR A 26 -20.72 60.54 4.84
CA THR A 26 -20.86 59.71 3.65
C THR A 26 -22.30 59.28 3.49
N LEU A 27 -22.95 59.76 2.45
CA LEU A 27 -24.20 59.26 1.92
C LEU A 27 -24.02 57.76 1.59
N LEU A 28 -24.59 56.89 2.40
CA LEU A 28 -24.70 55.46 2.12
C LEU A 28 -25.67 55.27 0.94
N VAL A 29 -25.14 55.18 -0.26
CA VAL A 29 -25.86 54.56 -1.37
C VAL A 29 -25.84 53.08 -1.10
N PRO A 30 -27.00 52.39 -0.89
CA PRO A 30 -27.01 50.97 -0.79
C PRO A 30 -26.68 50.38 -2.16
N THR A 31 -25.42 50.00 -2.37
CA THR A 31 -25.07 49.10 -3.47
C THR A 31 -25.76 47.79 -3.20
N LEU A 32 -26.88 47.56 -3.88
CA LEU A 32 -27.50 46.23 -3.98
C LEU A 32 -26.49 45.30 -4.71
N GLU A 33 -25.52 44.75 -3.99
CA GLU A 33 -24.77 43.59 -4.50
C GLU A 33 -25.77 42.46 -4.61
N ALA A 34 -26.39 42.34 -5.78
CA ALA A 34 -27.11 41.15 -6.17
C ALA A 34 -26.08 40.00 -6.23
N THR A 35 -25.89 39.30 -5.09
CA THR A 35 -25.18 38.04 -5.05
C THR A 35 -25.96 37.07 -5.92
N PHE A 36 -25.64 37.06 -7.22
CA PHE A 36 -26.05 35.97 -8.11
C PHE A 36 -25.37 34.67 -7.64
N SER A 37 -25.93 34.03 -6.61
CA SER A 37 -25.63 32.67 -6.30
C SER A 37 -26.08 31.82 -7.49
N SER A 38 -25.21 31.65 -8.48
CA SER A 38 -25.51 30.80 -9.62
C SER A 38 -25.57 29.35 -9.09
N SER A 39 -26.77 28.92 -8.75
CA SER A 39 -27.00 27.54 -8.31
C SER A 39 -26.49 26.58 -9.39
N ARG A 40 -25.46 25.78 -9.03
CA ARG A 40 -24.94 24.75 -9.93
C ARG A 40 -26.04 23.78 -10.31
N ALA A 41 -26.16 23.49 -11.60
CA ALA A 41 -27.13 22.50 -12.07
C ALA A 41 -26.85 21.14 -11.44
N SER A 42 -27.88 20.45 -10.97
CA SER A 42 -27.80 19.10 -10.43
C SER A 42 -27.20 18.13 -11.45
N SER A 43 -26.47 17.15 -10.98
CA SER A 43 -25.87 16.10 -11.82
C SER A 43 -26.23 14.71 -11.27
N ARG A 44 -26.22 13.71 -12.15
CA ARG A 44 -26.35 12.29 -11.79
C ARG A 44 -25.25 11.50 -12.49
N VAL A 45 -24.81 10.40 -11.87
CA VAL A 45 -23.85 9.45 -12.45
C VAL A 45 -24.51 8.09 -12.49
N SER A 46 -24.64 7.51 -13.66
CA SER A 46 -24.97 6.09 -13.81
C SER A 46 -23.69 5.27 -13.96
N ALA A 47 -23.69 4.02 -13.46
CA ALA A 47 -22.56 3.10 -13.55
C ALA A 47 -23.09 1.67 -13.79
N ALA A 48 -22.80 1.13 -14.97
CA ALA A 48 -23.09 -0.26 -15.33
C ALA A 48 -21.76 -1.04 -15.33
N TRP A 49 -21.71 -2.10 -14.56
CA TRP A 49 -20.53 -2.92 -14.31
C TRP A 49 -20.52 -4.11 -15.26
N SER A 50 -19.39 -4.40 -15.92
CA SER A 50 -19.24 -5.61 -16.76
C SER A 50 -19.31 -6.90 -15.94
N ALA A 51 -18.88 -6.85 -14.68
CA ALA A 51 -18.95 -7.93 -13.71
C ALA A 51 -18.91 -7.35 -12.29
N SER A 52 -19.25 -8.14 -11.27
CA SER A 52 -19.03 -7.82 -9.85
C SER A 52 -17.86 -8.58 -9.24
N GLN A 53 -17.41 -9.63 -9.93
CA GLN A 53 -16.28 -10.46 -9.55
C GLN A 53 -15.49 -10.85 -10.81
N VAL A 54 -14.18 -10.85 -10.70
CA VAL A 54 -13.25 -11.30 -11.74
C VAL A 54 -12.06 -12.00 -11.10
N THR A 55 -11.32 -12.78 -11.89
CA THR A 55 -10.02 -13.29 -11.50
C THR A 55 -8.92 -12.26 -11.76
N LEU A 56 -7.77 -12.46 -11.13
CA LEU A 56 -6.60 -11.60 -11.28
C LEU A 56 -6.23 -11.42 -12.76
N GLY A 57 -6.00 -10.16 -13.17
CA GLY A 57 -5.64 -9.82 -14.54
C GLY A 57 -6.81 -9.81 -15.54
N GLN A 58 -7.97 -10.35 -15.20
CA GLN A 58 -9.14 -10.34 -16.05
C GLN A 58 -9.68 -8.92 -16.24
N LYS A 59 -9.96 -8.54 -17.47
CA LYS A 59 -10.45 -7.19 -17.80
C LYS A 59 -11.84 -6.95 -17.21
N ALA A 60 -11.99 -5.87 -16.46
CA ALA A 60 -13.27 -5.37 -15.96
C ALA A 60 -13.45 -3.89 -16.28
N THR A 61 -14.68 -3.51 -16.62
CA THR A 61 -15.01 -2.13 -16.98
C THR A 61 -16.30 -1.65 -16.31
N ILE A 62 -16.38 -0.33 -16.14
CA ILE A 62 -17.59 0.36 -15.71
C ILE A 62 -17.96 1.35 -16.80
N ARG A 63 -19.12 1.17 -17.40
CA ARG A 63 -19.69 2.09 -18.39
C ARG A 63 -20.78 2.93 -17.76
N GLY A 64 -20.88 4.18 -18.16
CA GLY A 64 -21.94 5.01 -17.63
C GLY A 64 -22.04 6.37 -18.30
N ARG A 65 -22.85 7.22 -17.70
CA ARG A 65 -23.09 8.56 -18.17
C ARG A 65 -23.23 9.54 -17.00
N VAL A 66 -22.63 10.69 -17.15
CA VAL A 66 -22.92 11.85 -16.30
C VAL A 66 -23.99 12.67 -16.98
N THR A 67 -25.13 12.85 -16.33
CA THR A 67 -26.23 13.70 -16.83
C THR A 67 -26.35 14.96 -16.00
N SER A 68 -26.57 16.10 -16.67
CA SER A 68 -26.85 17.40 -16.05
C SER A 68 -27.59 18.26 -17.07
N LYS A 69 -28.36 19.25 -16.60
CA LYS A 69 -28.96 20.27 -17.50
C LYS A 69 -27.91 21.06 -18.29
N ARG A 70 -26.66 21.08 -17.82
CA ARG A 70 -25.50 21.69 -18.49
C ARG A 70 -24.50 20.59 -18.82
N ILE A 71 -24.67 19.98 -20.00
CA ILE A 71 -23.80 18.92 -20.52
C ILE A 71 -22.45 19.51 -20.92
N GLY A 72 -21.42 18.72 -20.85
CA GLY A 72 -20.03 19.04 -21.23
C GLY A 72 -19.09 17.97 -20.72
N VAL A 73 -17.83 18.05 -21.12
CA VAL A 73 -16.78 17.15 -20.67
C VAL A 73 -16.64 17.25 -19.15
N ARG A 74 -16.65 16.12 -18.47
CA ARG A 74 -16.55 16.01 -17.02
C ARG A 74 -15.42 15.06 -16.63
N THR A 75 -14.69 15.41 -15.59
CA THR A 75 -13.75 14.44 -14.98
C THR A 75 -14.56 13.45 -14.15
N VAL A 76 -14.40 12.17 -14.47
CA VAL A 76 -15.00 11.04 -13.76
C VAL A 76 -13.88 10.20 -13.15
N SER A 77 -14.00 9.84 -11.90
CA SER A 77 -12.99 9.07 -11.16
C SER A 77 -13.61 7.84 -10.52
N LEU A 78 -12.88 6.73 -10.54
CA LEU A 78 -13.19 5.52 -9.80
C LEU A 78 -12.55 5.61 -8.41
N TYR A 79 -13.32 5.33 -7.38
CA TYR A 79 -12.88 5.29 -5.99
C TYR A 79 -13.11 3.91 -5.39
N VAL A 80 -12.19 3.49 -4.53
CA VAL A 80 -12.30 2.31 -3.67
C VAL A 80 -12.49 2.76 -2.22
N SER A 81 -13.37 2.06 -1.50
CA SER A 81 -13.53 2.23 -0.07
C SER A 81 -12.40 1.50 0.66
N LEU A 82 -11.54 2.24 1.34
CA LEU A 82 -10.53 1.74 2.26
C LEU A 82 -11.01 2.02 3.69
N LYS A 83 -10.36 1.47 4.70
CA LYS A 83 -10.62 1.84 6.09
C LYS A 83 -10.32 3.31 6.36
N SER A 84 -9.30 3.87 5.72
CA SER A 84 -8.94 5.30 5.76
C SER A 84 -9.88 6.21 4.97
N GLY A 85 -10.95 5.69 4.38
CA GLY A 85 -11.89 6.44 3.54
C GLY A 85 -11.77 6.10 2.06
N TRP A 86 -12.31 6.98 1.21
CA TRP A 86 -12.36 6.74 -0.22
C TRP A 86 -11.07 7.17 -0.93
N ARG A 87 -10.38 6.23 -1.56
CA ARG A 87 -9.18 6.49 -2.38
C ARG A 87 -9.50 6.42 -3.86
N ARG A 88 -8.98 7.38 -4.64
CA ARG A 88 -9.10 7.37 -6.10
C ARG A 88 -8.16 6.34 -6.71
N LEU A 89 -8.71 5.42 -7.52
CA LEU A 89 -7.95 4.42 -8.27
C LEU A 89 -7.56 4.92 -9.66
N SER A 90 -8.51 5.54 -10.37
CA SER A 90 -8.29 6.02 -11.73
C SER A 90 -9.21 7.20 -12.04
N TYR A 91 -8.97 7.90 -13.15
CA TYR A 91 -9.85 8.92 -13.66
C TYR A 91 -9.75 9.01 -15.19
N LEU A 92 -10.77 9.62 -15.78
CA LEU A 92 -10.80 9.98 -17.18
C LEU A 92 -11.72 11.19 -17.40
N HIS A 93 -11.74 11.70 -18.61
CA HIS A 93 -12.71 12.69 -19.06
C HIS A 93 -13.82 12.00 -19.85
N THR A 94 -15.09 12.39 -19.60
CA THR A 94 -16.22 11.90 -20.39
C THR A 94 -16.16 12.42 -21.81
N GLY A 95 -16.84 11.77 -22.72
CA GLY A 95 -17.19 12.37 -24.00
C GLY A 95 -18.11 13.61 -23.84
N PRO A 96 -18.34 14.38 -24.91
CA PRO A 96 -19.16 15.60 -24.86
C PRO A 96 -20.61 15.32 -24.41
N ASN A 97 -21.14 14.13 -24.69
CA ASN A 97 -22.48 13.67 -24.27
C ASN A 97 -22.50 13.05 -22.86
N GLY A 98 -21.40 13.13 -22.10
CA GLY A 98 -21.26 12.65 -20.76
C GLY A 98 -20.99 11.15 -20.61
N TYR A 99 -20.83 10.38 -21.69
CA TYR A 99 -20.51 8.95 -21.63
C TYR A 99 -19.05 8.72 -21.21
N TYR A 100 -18.84 7.62 -20.49
CA TYR A 100 -17.52 7.18 -20.03
C TYR A 100 -17.40 5.65 -19.97
N THR A 101 -16.15 5.17 -20.06
CA THR A 101 -15.78 3.78 -19.77
C THR A 101 -14.51 3.79 -18.92
N LEU A 102 -14.62 3.40 -17.65
CA LEU A 102 -13.51 3.24 -16.73
C LEU A 102 -13.04 1.78 -16.72
N THR A 103 -11.73 1.56 -16.72
CA THR A 103 -11.15 0.25 -16.43
C THR A 103 -11.00 0.10 -14.92
N VAL A 104 -11.42 -1.06 -14.40
CA VAL A 104 -11.23 -1.41 -12.99
C VAL A 104 -9.86 -2.07 -12.85
N PRO A 105 -9.01 -1.65 -11.90
CA PRO A 105 -7.76 -2.35 -11.61
C PRO A 105 -8.00 -3.77 -11.12
N THR A 106 -7.34 -4.74 -11.76
CA THR A 106 -7.48 -6.18 -11.43
C THR A 106 -6.10 -6.84 -11.23
N THR A 107 -5.09 -6.06 -10.90
CA THR A 107 -3.70 -6.51 -10.75
C THR A 107 -3.35 -7.03 -9.37
N PHE A 108 -4.27 -6.93 -8.40
CA PHE A 108 -4.12 -7.45 -7.05
C PHE A 108 -5.47 -7.90 -6.48
N TYR A 109 -5.43 -8.74 -5.44
CA TYR A 109 -6.62 -9.30 -4.82
C TYR A 109 -7.28 -8.29 -3.89
N TYR A 110 -8.59 -8.10 -4.02
CA TYR A 110 -9.40 -7.32 -3.09
C TYR A 110 -10.89 -7.62 -3.25
N SER A 111 -11.64 -7.34 -2.18
CA SER A 111 -13.11 -7.32 -2.20
C SER A 111 -13.57 -6.08 -1.46
N ARG A 112 -13.91 -5.02 -2.19
CA ARG A 112 -14.21 -3.70 -1.61
C ARG A 112 -15.31 -2.97 -2.37
N PRO A 113 -16.09 -2.12 -1.69
CA PRO A 113 -16.99 -1.19 -2.36
C PRO A 113 -16.23 -0.23 -3.26
N LEU A 114 -16.67 -0.13 -4.50
CA LEU A 114 -16.22 0.86 -5.47
C LEU A 114 -17.36 1.81 -5.82
N GLN A 115 -17.03 3.05 -6.15
CA GLN A 115 -17.99 4.04 -6.65
C GLN A 115 -17.36 4.95 -7.69
N VAL A 116 -18.21 5.49 -8.56
CA VAL A 116 -17.79 6.47 -9.56
C VAL A 116 -18.26 7.86 -9.13
N ARG A 117 -17.33 8.85 -9.17
CA ARG A 117 -17.62 10.24 -8.83
C ARG A 117 -17.33 11.14 -10.03
N ALA A 118 -18.27 12.03 -10.35
CA ALA A 118 -18.06 13.12 -11.28
C ALA A 118 -17.66 14.38 -10.52
N LYS A 119 -16.51 14.98 -10.88
CA LYS A 119 -16.01 16.21 -10.25
C LYS A 119 -16.98 17.39 -10.53
N PRO A 120 -17.26 18.27 -9.55
CA PRO A 120 -18.03 19.47 -9.81
C PRO A 120 -17.29 20.40 -10.80
N THR A 121 -18.04 21.25 -11.50
CA THR A 121 -17.54 22.34 -12.32
C THR A 121 -18.17 23.66 -11.82
N SER A 122 -17.78 24.79 -12.40
CA SER A 122 -18.43 26.08 -12.11
C SER A 122 -19.93 26.07 -12.40
N ARG A 123 -20.38 25.25 -13.37
CA ARG A 123 -21.75 25.24 -13.88
C ARG A 123 -22.60 24.05 -13.43
N ALA A 124 -21.98 22.97 -12.94
CA ALA A 124 -22.69 21.74 -12.56
C ALA A 124 -22.13 21.16 -11.27
N ALA A 125 -23.01 20.66 -10.39
CA ALA A 125 -22.67 20.03 -9.15
C ALA A 125 -21.89 18.72 -9.39
N GLY A 126 -21.13 18.27 -8.40
CA GLY A 126 -20.59 16.90 -8.36
C GLY A 126 -21.71 15.88 -8.23
N ALA A 127 -21.42 14.63 -8.60
CA ALA A 127 -22.34 13.51 -8.43
C ALA A 127 -21.58 12.22 -8.17
N THR A 128 -22.23 11.29 -7.48
CA THR A 128 -21.66 9.99 -7.10
C THR A 128 -22.64 8.88 -7.47
N SER A 129 -22.12 7.78 -8.02
CA SER A 129 -22.92 6.58 -8.24
C SER A 129 -23.22 5.84 -6.94
N VAL A 130 -24.17 4.92 -6.96
CA VAL A 130 -24.30 3.91 -5.90
C VAL A 130 -22.99 3.12 -5.83
N SER A 131 -22.53 2.82 -4.62
CA SER A 131 -21.37 1.95 -4.41
C SER A 131 -21.76 0.49 -4.66
N LYS A 132 -20.81 -0.28 -5.23
CA LYS A 132 -20.97 -1.72 -5.44
C LYS A 132 -19.72 -2.44 -5.02
N THR A 133 -19.84 -3.52 -4.25
CA THR A 133 -18.71 -4.39 -3.94
C THR A 133 -18.21 -5.05 -5.21
N PHE A 134 -16.90 -4.93 -5.45
CA PHE A 134 -16.21 -5.56 -6.55
C PHE A 134 -15.10 -6.43 -5.98
N THR A 135 -14.99 -7.65 -6.49
CA THR A 135 -14.03 -8.65 -6.03
C THR A 135 -13.06 -9.01 -7.14
N VAL A 136 -11.77 -8.94 -6.83
CA VAL A 136 -10.69 -9.57 -7.61
C VAL A 136 -10.16 -10.73 -6.79
N GLY A 137 -10.41 -11.94 -7.26
CA GLY A 137 -10.02 -13.17 -6.58
C GLY A 137 -8.95 -13.97 -7.33
N PRO A 138 -8.37 -14.99 -6.69
CA PRO A 138 -7.47 -15.93 -7.34
C PRO A 138 -8.22 -16.77 -8.37
N THR A 139 -7.47 -17.36 -9.32
CA THR A 139 -8.03 -18.24 -10.37
C THR A 139 -8.48 -19.57 -9.80
N ALA A 140 -7.73 -20.12 -8.84
CA ALA A 140 -8.07 -21.31 -8.09
C ALA A 140 -8.49 -20.94 -6.67
N THR A 141 -9.26 -21.80 -6.00
CA THR A 141 -9.60 -21.63 -4.59
C THR A 141 -8.34 -21.81 -3.74
N PRO A 142 -7.92 -20.81 -2.95
CA PRO A 142 -6.76 -20.95 -2.08
C PRO A 142 -7.01 -22.01 -1.02
N ARG A 143 -5.96 -22.75 -0.64
CA ARG A 143 -6.03 -23.77 0.41
C ARG A 143 -6.20 -23.14 1.79
N GLY A 144 -6.78 -23.88 2.71
CA GLY A 144 -7.00 -23.46 4.10
C GLY A 144 -8.17 -22.49 4.28
N THR A 145 -8.24 -21.87 5.44
CA THR A 145 -9.31 -20.95 5.82
C THR A 145 -8.79 -19.52 5.98
N SER A 146 -9.62 -18.54 5.67
CA SER A 146 -9.26 -17.11 5.75
C SER A 146 -9.08 -16.58 7.19
N THR A 147 -9.44 -17.37 8.20
CA THR A 147 -9.25 -17.01 9.62
C THR A 147 -7.90 -17.44 10.17
N GLU A 148 -7.16 -18.29 9.46
CA GLU A 148 -5.90 -18.86 9.89
C GLU A 148 -4.70 -18.03 9.44
N TRP A 149 -4.54 -16.88 10.03
CA TRP A 149 -3.35 -16.02 9.90
C TRP A 149 -3.03 -15.36 11.24
N ALA A 150 -1.79 -14.94 11.42
CA ALA A 150 -1.34 -14.21 12.60
C ALA A 150 -0.54 -12.96 12.19
N PRO A 151 -0.57 -11.88 12.99
CA PRO A 151 0.35 -10.77 12.81
C PRO A 151 1.77 -11.16 13.27
N ALA A 152 2.81 -10.59 12.65
CA ALA A 152 4.20 -10.84 13.01
C ALA A 152 4.49 -10.49 14.49
N VAL A 153 3.83 -9.49 15.02
CA VAL A 153 3.88 -9.10 16.43
C VAL A 153 2.47 -9.22 17.03
N PRO A 154 2.24 -10.10 18.00
CA PRO A 154 0.92 -10.27 18.62
C PRO A 154 0.36 -8.93 19.12
N GLY A 155 -0.88 -8.62 18.76
CA GLY A 155 -1.58 -7.42 19.17
C GLY A 155 -1.07 -6.10 18.57
N VAL A 156 -0.09 -6.15 17.68
CA VAL A 156 0.48 -4.95 17.03
C VAL A 156 0.47 -5.12 15.52
N GLU A 157 -0.23 -4.24 14.83
CA GLU A 157 -0.16 -4.18 13.36
C GLU A 157 1.19 -3.58 12.95
N GLN A 158 1.94 -4.33 12.15
CA GLN A 158 3.24 -3.90 11.62
C GLN A 158 3.22 -4.06 10.11
N ARG A 159 3.50 -2.98 9.36
CA ARG A 159 3.43 -3.03 7.90
C ARG A 159 4.19 -1.90 7.21
N PHE A 160 4.57 -2.09 5.97
CA PHE A 160 5.00 -1.00 5.10
C PHE A 160 3.84 -0.03 4.82
N ASN A 161 4.17 1.21 4.43
CA ASN A 161 3.16 2.10 3.86
C ASN A 161 2.79 1.61 2.44
N PRO A 162 1.60 1.02 2.22
CA PRO A 162 1.23 0.42 0.94
C PRO A 162 0.90 1.47 -0.13
N CYS A 163 0.86 2.75 0.24
CA CYS A 163 0.54 3.85 -0.66
C CYS A 163 1.76 4.44 -1.37
N ARG A 164 2.95 3.98 -1.04
CA ARG A 164 4.19 4.28 -1.74
C ARG A 164 4.79 3.03 -2.37
N THR A 165 5.63 3.20 -3.36
CA THR A 165 6.43 2.10 -3.89
C THR A 165 7.47 1.69 -2.85
N VAL A 166 7.54 0.40 -2.56
CA VAL A 166 8.57 -0.22 -1.71
C VAL A 166 9.73 -0.63 -2.62
N THR A 167 10.91 -0.12 -2.33
CA THR A 167 12.10 -0.39 -3.14
C THR A 167 12.88 -1.58 -2.59
N TYR A 168 13.42 -2.41 -3.47
CA TYR A 168 14.26 -3.51 -3.03
C TYR A 168 15.55 -3.65 -3.86
N ARG A 169 16.59 -4.18 -3.21
CA ARG A 169 17.84 -4.62 -3.84
C ARG A 169 17.98 -6.11 -3.67
N PHE A 170 18.53 -6.76 -4.67
CA PHE A 170 18.88 -8.17 -4.62
C PHE A 170 20.34 -8.34 -5.04
N SER A 171 21.11 -9.08 -4.23
CA SER A 171 22.46 -9.52 -4.59
C SER A 171 22.38 -10.95 -5.12
N PRO A 172 22.76 -11.20 -6.38
CA PRO A 172 22.78 -12.56 -6.93
C PRO A 172 24.00 -13.36 -6.47
N THR A 173 24.97 -12.73 -5.79
CA THR A 173 26.18 -13.38 -5.30
C THR A 173 25.83 -14.46 -4.29
N GLY A 174 26.30 -15.67 -4.50
CA GLY A 174 26.01 -16.83 -3.66
C GLY A 174 24.59 -17.40 -3.79
N ALA A 175 23.76 -16.84 -4.65
CA ALA A 175 22.34 -17.22 -4.73
C ALA A 175 22.00 -18.28 -5.79
N GLY A 176 23.02 -18.80 -6.50
CA GLY A 176 22.86 -19.83 -7.53
C GLY A 176 22.07 -19.41 -8.77
N GLY A 177 21.97 -20.30 -9.74
CA GLY A 177 21.28 -20.05 -11.00
C GLY A 177 19.79 -19.79 -10.82
N GLY A 178 19.22 -18.89 -11.65
CA GLY A 178 17.78 -18.56 -11.63
C GLY A 178 17.30 -17.66 -10.50
N ALA A 179 18.12 -17.35 -9.50
CA ALA A 179 17.72 -16.59 -8.31
C ALA A 179 17.08 -15.24 -8.62
N THR A 180 17.56 -14.51 -9.63
CA THR A 180 16.96 -13.24 -10.05
C THR A 180 15.52 -13.40 -10.53
N ALA A 181 15.21 -14.48 -11.24
CA ALA A 181 13.85 -14.77 -11.70
C ALA A 181 12.95 -15.15 -10.52
N ASP A 182 13.45 -15.97 -9.59
CA ASP A 182 12.71 -16.42 -8.40
C ASP A 182 12.37 -15.24 -7.48
N VAL A 183 13.32 -14.33 -7.25
CA VAL A 183 13.09 -13.11 -6.46
C VAL A 183 12.01 -12.25 -7.13
N LYS A 184 12.11 -12.01 -8.44
CA LYS A 184 11.09 -11.25 -9.18
C LYS A 184 9.72 -11.92 -9.09
N GLN A 185 9.63 -13.25 -9.18
CA GLN A 185 8.39 -14.00 -9.04
C GLN A 185 7.79 -13.84 -7.64
N ALA A 186 8.58 -13.99 -6.58
CA ALA A 186 8.11 -13.85 -5.21
C ALA A 186 7.56 -12.42 -4.93
N PHE A 187 8.26 -11.37 -5.37
CA PHE A 187 7.77 -9.99 -5.26
C PHE A 187 6.52 -9.73 -6.10
N ALA A 188 6.40 -10.35 -7.28
CA ALA A 188 5.18 -10.27 -8.08
C ALA A 188 3.98 -10.90 -7.37
N LEU A 189 4.16 -12.08 -6.76
CA LEU A 189 3.14 -12.75 -5.96
C LEU A 189 2.75 -11.93 -4.72
N ALA A 190 3.72 -11.28 -4.06
CA ALA A 190 3.46 -10.37 -2.95
C ALA A 190 2.67 -9.12 -3.42
N THR A 191 3.01 -8.55 -4.60
CA THR A 191 2.22 -7.45 -5.20
C THR A 191 0.78 -7.88 -5.47
N GLN A 192 0.57 -9.06 -6.04
CA GLN A 192 -0.77 -9.59 -6.31
C GLN A 192 -1.59 -9.76 -5.03
N ALA A 193 -0.97 -10.18 -3.94
CA ALA A 193 -1.65 -10.41 -2.67
C ALA A 193 -1.95 -9.13 -1.90
N THR A 194 -1.05 -8.13 -1.95
CA THR A 194 -1.12 -6.94 -1.11
C THR A 194 -1.54 -5.66 -1.83
N GLY A 195 -1.34 -5.59 -3.16
CA GLY A 195 -1.45 -4.34 -3.93
C GLY A 195 -0.27 -3.37 -3.74
N ILE A 196 0.72 -3.72 -2.88
CA ILE A 196 1.95 -2.93 -2.72
C ILE A 196 2.75 -3.03 -4.01
N GLN A 197 3.23 -1.88 -4.50
CA GLN A 197 4.11 -1.85 -5.65
C GLN A 197 5.56 -2.01 -5.19
N PHE A 198 6.24 -3.04 -5.67
CA PHE A 198 7.65 -3.27 -5.41
C PHE A 198 8.48 -2.88 -6.64
N LYS A 199 9.63 -2.24 -6.42
CA LYS A 199 10.55 -1.82 -7.49
C LYS A 199 11.97 -2.22 -7.14
N GLN A 200 12.60 -3.02 -7.99
CA GLN A 200 14.02 -3.27 -7.91
C GLN A 200 14.78 -2.01 -8.32
N VAL A 201 15.66 -1.48 -7.44
CA VAL A 201 16.41 -0.24 -7.70
C VAL A 201 17.82 -0.49 -8.23
N SER A 202 18.49 -1.53 -7.76
CA SER A 202 19.78 -1.98 -8.34
C SER A 202 20.09 -3.41 -7.94
N GLN A 203 21.03 -4.03 -8.64
CA GLN A 203 21.78 -5.18 -8.15
C GLN A 203 23.05 -4.63 -7.49
N THR A 204 23.27 -4.96 -6.24
CA THR A 204 24.54 -4.61 -5.56
C THR A 204 25.07 -5.85 -4.88
N VAL A 205 26.38 -5.97 -4.84
CA VAL A 205 27.06 -6.89 -3.94
C VAL A 205 26.92 -6.28 -2.54
N SER A 206 25.82 -6.57 -1.87
CA SER A 206 25.59 -6.14 -0.50
C SER A 206 25.69 -7.34 0.41
N THR A 207 26.43 -7.17 1.48
CA THR A 207 26.42 -8.11 2.60
C THR A 207 25.03 -8.12 3.25
N PRO A 208 24.63 -9.22 3.89
CA PRO A 208 23.43 -9.27 4.68
C PRO A 208 23.35 -8.11 5.68
N ARG A 209 22.17 -7.50 5.83
CA ARG A 209 21.98 -6.44 6.80
C ARG A 209 21.40 -7.00 8.09
N THR A 210 22.24 -7.16 9.09
CA THR A 210 21.83 -7.56 10.45
C THR A 210 21.62 -6.34 11.37
N THR A 211 22.08 -5.17 10.91
CA THR A 211 21.91 -3.84 11.55
C THR A 211 20.95 -2.98 10.72
N GLY A 212 20.49 -1.86 11.27
CA GLY A 212 19.56 -0.94 10.58
C GLY A 212 20.21 0.00 9.55
N ASP A 213 21.45 -0.25 9.15
CA ASP A 213 22.16 0.57 8.17
C ASP A 213 21.81 0.14 6.73
N PHE A 214 20.96 0.94 6.10
CA PHE A 214 20.44 0.70 4.74
C PHE A 214 20.78 1.87 3.81
N PRO A 215 21.01 1.61 2.51
CA PRO A 215 21.04 2.68 1.52
C PRO A 215 19.74 3.48 1.54
N ALA A 216 19.82 4.80 1.41
CA ALA A 216 18.68 5.72 1.52
C ALA A 216 17.52 5.44 0.54
N ASP A 217 17.82 4.79 -0.59
CA ASP A 217 16.84 4.44 -1.64
C ASP A 217 16.31 3.01 -1.54
N THR A 218 16.57 2.30 -0.42
CA THR A 218 16.30 0.86 -0.30
C THR A 218 15.51 0.54 0.96
N ASP A 219 14.34 -0.06 0.76
CA ASP A 219 13.49 -0.53 1.84
C ASP A 219 13.77 -1.99 2.20
N ILE A 220 14.03 -2.85 1.20
CA ILE A 220 14.26 -4.28 1.40
C ILE A 220 15.59 -4.68 0.74
N ILE A 221 16.41 -5.43 1.47
CA ILE A 221 17.61 -6.07 0.91
C ILE A 221 17.40 -7.59 0.95
N VAL A 222 17.63 -8.23 -0.20
CA VAL A 222 17.63 -9.68 -0.35
C VAL A 222 19.04 -10.12 -0.73
N THR A 223 19.63 -11.02 0.05
CA THR A 223 20.97 -11.56 -0.17
C THR A 223 20.98 -13.06 -0.01
N SER A 224 22.09 -13.69 -0.37
CA SER A 224 22.40 -15.06 -0.02
C SER A 224 23.72 -15.08 0.74
N ASP A 225 23.77 -15.77 1.89
CA ASP A 225 24.96 -15.89 2.72
C ASP A 225 24.88 -17.11 3.63
N THR A 226 25.97 -17.40 4.35
CA THR A 226 26.01 -18.44 5.37
C THR A 226 25.58 -17.90 6.75
N SER A 227 25.39 -18.80 7.72
CA SER A 227 25.21 -18.42 9.12
C SER A 227 26.33 -17.51 9.62
N GLU A 228 27.60 -17.87 9.30
CA GLU A 228 28.77 -17.06 9.67
C GLU A 228 28.74 -15.67 9.03
N GLY A 229 28.40 -15.57 7.73
CA GLY A 229 28.29 -14.28 7.02
C GLY A 229 27.22 -13.36 7.59
N THR A 230 26.21 -13.91 8.28
CA THR A 230 25.21 -13.13 9.04
C THR A 230 25.69 -12.78 10.46
N GLY A 231 26.89 -13.15 10.85
CA GLY A 231 27.38 -13.02 12.23
C GLY A 231 26.60 -13.86 13.23
N GLY A 232 26.04 -15.02 12.79
CA GLY A 232 25.23 -15.92 13.60
C GLY A 232 23.77 -15.48 13.79
N ALA A 233 23.32 -14.46 13.08
CA ALA A 233 21.89 -14.05 13.13
C ALA A 233 20.98 -15.10 12.52
N MET A 234 21.43 -15.80 11.49
CA MET A 234 20.76 -16.96 10.88
C MET A 234 21.34 -18.24 11.49
N ALA A 235 20.49 -19.15 11.97
CA ALA A 235 20.96 -20.46 12.44
C ALA A 235 21.55 -21.28 11.28
N PRO A 236 22.59 -22.11 11.52
CA PRO A 236 23.25 -22.90 10.46
C PRO A 236 22.27 -23.82 9.69
N GLU A 237 21.27 -24.34 10.37
CA GLU A 237 20.26 -25.25 9.82
C GLU A 237 19.05 -24.53 9.20
N ALA A 238 18.93 -23.22 9.39
CA ALA A 238 17.85 -22.44 8.82
C ALA A 238 18.03 -22.27 7.30
N LEU A 239 16.95 -22.40 6.54
CA LEU A 239 16.94 -22.20 5.09
C LEU A 239 17.05 -20.71 4.71
N SER A 240 16.59 -19.84 5.60
CA SER A 240 16.55 -18.39 5.42
C SER A 240 16.45 -17.69 6.77
N TRP A 241 16.59 -16.38 6.72
CA TRP A 241 16.39 -15.51 7.85
C TRP A 241 15.86 -14.15 7.37
N SER A 242 14.95 -13.54 8.14
CA SER A 242 14.55 -12.18 7.90
C SER A 242 14.51 -11.34 9.17
N LYS A 243 14.65 -10.04 8.98
CA LYS A 243 14.56 -9.06 10.05
C LYS A 243 13.90 -7.77 9.55
N VAL A 244 13.13 -7.16 10.43
CA VAL A 244 12.38 -5.93 10.17
C VAL A 244 12.81 -4.84 11.12
N TRP A 245 12.96 -3.63 10.60
CA TRP A 245 13.10 -2.40 11.38
C TRP A 245 11.87 -1.54 11.18
N SER A 246 11.27 -1.12 12.28
CA SER A 246 10.02 -0.35 12.26
C SER A 246 10.07 0.85 13.20
N THR A 247 9.30 1.90 12.87
CA THR A 247 9.04 3.03 13.77
C THR A 247 7.92 2.66 14.73
N ARG A 248 7.87 3.33 15.90
CA ARG A 248 6.79 3.14 16.89
C ARG A 248 5.69 4.20 16.79
N GLU A 249 5.87 5.23 16.01
CA GLU A 249 5.06 6.46 15.98
C GLU A 249 4.33 6.66 14.64
N ALA A 250 3.91 5.57 13.99
CA ALA A 250 3.10 5.67 12.78
C ALA A 250 1.64 5.40 13.12
N HIS A 251 0.75 5.95 12.31
CA HIS A 251 -0.69 5.81 12.46
C HIS A 251 -1.33 5.43 11.12
N ASP A 252 -2.42 4.71 11.20
CA ASP A 252 -3.40 4.57 10.14
C ASP A 252 -4.76 5.10 10.60
N ALA A 253 -5.81 4.87 9.81
CA ALA A 253 -7.16 5.33 10.15
C ALA A 253 -7.77 4.63 11.39
N GLN A 254 -7.15 3.56 11.89
CA GLN A 254 -7.62 2.78 13.06
C GLN A 254 -6.81 3.06 14.32
N GLY A 255 -5.68 3.74 14.20
CA GLY A 255 -4.83 4.06 15.35
C GLY A 255 -3.34 3.80 15.11
N PRO A 256 -2.60 3.55 16.19
CA PRO A 256 -1.16 3.37 16.10
C PRO A 256 -0.79 2.05 15.40
N VAL A 257 0.15 2.13 14.46
CA VAL A 257 0.75 0.99 13.77
C VAL A 257 2.27 1.11 13.84
N ARG A 258 2.99 0.00 13.70
CA ARG A 258 4.43 0.04 13.47
C ARG A 258 4.69 0.10 11.97
N ARG A 259 5.17 1.25 11.49
CA ARG A 259 5.56 1.35 10.09
C ARG A 259 6.91 0.65 9.90
N VAL A 260 6.94 -0.36 9.02
CA VAL A 260 8.20 -0.96 8.55
C VAL A 260 8.92 0.07 7.70
N VAL A 261 10.18 0.33 8.02
CA VAL A 261 11.07 1.24 7.28
C VAL A 261 12.08 0.46 6.46
N HIS A 262 12.61 -0.63 7.02
CA HIS A 262 13.57 -1.50 6.34
C HIS A 262 13.30 -2.97 6.68
N ALA A 263 13.71 -3.85 5.77
CA ALA A 263 13.73 -5.29 6.00
C ALA A 263 14.94 -5.94 5.31
N SER A 264 15.45 -6.99 5.90
CA SER A 264 16.49 -7.85 5.32
C SER A 264 15.97 -9.27 5.20
N ILE A 265 16.23 -9.89 4.06
CA ILE A 265 15.96 -11.31 3.79
C ILE A 265 17.29 -11.94 3.37
N VAL A 266 17.68 -13.02 4.03
CA VAL A 266 18.90 -13.76 3.72
C VAL A 266 18.54 -15.20 3.43
N LEU A 267 18.89 -15.68 2.25
CA LEU A 267 18.81 -17.09 1.88
C LEU A 267 20.11 -17.78 2.33
N ASN A 268 20.01 -18.97 2.92
CA ASN A 268 21.19 -19.69 3.37
C ASN A 268 21.92 -20.36 2.20
N SER A 269 23.06 -19.81 1.80
CA SER A 269 23.86 -20.30 0.68
C SER A 269 24.43 -21.70 0.90
N ALA A 270 24.52 -22.19 2.15
CA ALA A 270 24.96 -23.56 2.45
C ALA A 270 23.99 -24.62 1.89
N PHE A 271 22.74 -24.24 1.62
CA PHE A 271 21.73 -25.14 1.02
C PHE A 271 21.52 -24.92 -0.47
N ASP A 272 22.29 -24.01 -1.10
CA ASP A 272 22.05 -23.54 -2.46
C ASP A 272 22.02 -24.68 -3.48
N GLY A 273 22.97 -25.63 -3.46
CA GLY A 273 22.99 -26.79 -4.32
C GLY A 273 21.82 -27.78 -4.10
N ARG A 274 21.26 -27.86 -2.91
CA ARG A 274 20.12 -28.75 -2.59
C ARG A 274 18.77 -28.10 -2.93
N MET A 275 18.67 -26.79 -2.82
CA MET A 275 17.46 -26.04 -3.13
C MET A 275 17.28 -25.80 -4.63
N TYR A 276 18.37 -25.91 -5.40
CA TYR A 276 18.42 -25.44 -6.80
C TYR A 276 18.86 -26.49 -7.82
N GLU A 277 18.95 -27.76 -7.41
CA GLU A 277 19.10 -28.86 -8.36
C GLU A 277 18.01 -28.80 -9.45
N PRO A 278 18.31 -29.12 -10.71
CA PRO A 278 17.40 -28.92 -11.85
C PRO A 278 16.19 -29.89 -11.85
N GLN A 279 15.55 -30.00 -10.70
CA GLN A 279 14.26 -30.68 -10.57
C GLN A 279 13.13 -29.64 -10.58
N PRO A 280 12.00 -29.88 -11.26
CA PRO A 280 10.87 -28.95 -11.26
C PRO A 280 10.40 -28.51 -9.86
N ALA A 281 10.61 -29.37 -8.85
CA ALA A 281 10.30 -29.08 -7.45
C ALA A 281 11.33 -28.14 -6.79
N ALA A 282 12.61 -28.22 -7.14
CA ALA A 282 13.67 -27.44 -6.48
C ALA A 282 13.66 -25.96 -6.89
N THR A 283 13.36 -25.63 -8.13
CA THR A 283 13.18 -24.23 -8.58
C THR A 283 12.04 -23.53 -7.86
N LYS A 284 11.02 -24.28 -7.43
CA LYS A 284 9.90 -23.75 -6.68
C LYS A 284 10.23 -23.49 -5.21
N MET A 285 11.20 -24.22 -4.62
CA MET A 285 11.52 -24.10 -3.20
C MET A 285 12.06 -22.72 -2.84
N ARG A 286 12.95 -22.13 -3.64
CA ARG A 286 13.46 -20.76 -3.40
C ARG A 286 12.31 -19.73 -3.45
N VAL A 287 11.40 -19.82 -4.41
CA VAL A 287 10.24 -18.93 -4.48
C VAL A 287 9.38 -19.05 -3.22
N ARG A 288 9.16 -20.27 -2.72
CA ARG A 288 8.38 -20.51 -1.49
C ARG A 288 9.06 -19.91 -0.27
N ILE A 289 10.37 -20.14 -0.10
CA ILE A 289 11.14 -19.53 0.99
C ILE A 289 11.05 -18.01 0.92
N LEU A 290 11.24 -17.42 -0.27
CA LEU A 290 11.11 -15.98 -0.48
C LEU A 290 9.70 -15.47 -0.20
N MET A 291 8.66 -16.21 -0.55
CA MET A 291 7.28 -15.84 -0.21
C MET A 291 7.07 -15.85 1.31
N HIS A 292 7.53 -16.90 2.01
CA HIS A 292 7.45 -16.96 3.48
C HIS A 292 8.14 -15.76 4.12
N GLU A 293 9.39 -15.48 3.74
CA GLU A 293 10.12 -14.34 4.27
C GLU A 293 9.48 -13.00 3.89
N LEU A 294 8.93 -12.87 2.68
CA LEU A 294 8.17 -11.70 2.29
C LEU A 294 6.89 -11.55 3.13
N GLY A 295 6.17 -12.64 3.40
CA GLY A 295 5.05 -12.62 4.33
C GLY A 295 5.46 -12.08 5.69
N SER A 296 6.56 -12.59 6.25
CA SER A 296 7.11 -12.17 7.55
C SER A 296 7.48 -10.68 7.56
N VAL A 297 8.24 -10.21 6.57
CA VAL A 297 8.66 -8.80 6.53
C VAL A 297 7.52 -7.84 6.19
N LEU A 298 6.45 -8.33 5.58
CA LEU A 298 5.23 -7.58 5.32
C LEU A 298 4.32 -7.48 6.54
N GLY A 299 4.55 -8.30 7.58
CA GLY A 299 3.84 -8.22 8.84
C GLY A 299 3.01 -9.44 9.22
N LEU A 300 3.18 -10.57 8.53
CA LEU A 300 2.57 -11.83 8.93
C LEU A 300 3.48 -12.59 9.88
N GLY A 301 2.88 -13.24 10.85
CA GLY A 301 3.54 -14.18 11.76
C GLY A 301 3.35 -15.64 11.33
N PRO A 302 4.13 -16.56 11.93
CA PRO A 302 3.98 -17.98 11.67
C PRO A 302 2.63 -18.49 12.17
N VAL A 303 2.14 -19.53 11.49
CA VAL A 303 0.90 -20.24 11.83
C VAL A 303 1.14 -21.74 11.91
N THR A 304 0.27 -22.46 12.60
CA THR A 304 0.38 -23.91 12.76
C THR A 304 0.40 -24.62 11.40
N PHE A 305 1.32 -25.55 11.25
CA PHE A 305 1.46 -26.38 10.05
C PHE A 305 0.21 -27.23 9.77
N ARG A 306 -0.29 -27.14 8.56
CA ARG A 306 -1.35 -28.01 7.99
C ARG A 306 -1.11 -28.33 6.51
N GLY A 307 -0.02 -27.85 5.92
CA GLY A 307 0.30 -28.01 4.50
C GLY A 307 -0.54 -27.15 3.56
N GLU A 308 -1.12 -26.06 4.05
CA GLU A 308 -2.11 -25.27 3.34
C GLU A 308 -1.70 -23.79 3.14
N LYS A 309 -0.77 -23.28 3.97
CA LYS A 309 -0.42 -21.86 4.03
C LYS A 309 1.09 -21.64 3.91
N MET A 310 1.48 -20.54 3.28
CA MET A 310 2.88 -20.15 3.11
C MET A 310 3.55 -19.73 4.42
N MET A 311 2.77 -19.22 5.38
CA MET A 311 3.26 -18.76 6.69
C MET A 311 3.35 -19.89 7.73
N GLU A 312 3.25 -21.14 7.34
CA GLU A 312 3.47 -22.28 8.23
C GLU A 312 4.97 -22.49 8.52
N ASP A 313 5.30 -23.05 9.69
CA ASP A 313 6.68 -23.29 10.13
C ASP A 313 7.43 -24.27 9.20
N VAL A 314 6.68 -25.15 8.51
CA VAL A 314 7.22 -26.07 7.50
C VAL A 314 6.60 -25.73 6.16
N TYR A 315 7.43 -25.46 5.15
CA TYR A 315 6.95 -25.08 3.83
C TYR A 315 6.22 -26.25 3.15
N PRO A 316 4.98 -26.05 2.67
CA PRO A 316 4.29 -27.06 1.88
C PRO A 316 5.08 -27.40 0.62
N ALA A 317 5.34 -28.68 0.38
CA ALA A 317 6.27 -29.12 -0.66
C ALA A 317 5.85 -28.76 -2.10
N ASP A 318 4.56 -28.53 -2.34
CA ASP A 318 3.95 -28.31 -3.66
C ASP A 318 3.29 -26.93 -3.83
N LEU A 319 3.33 -26.08 -2.80
CA LEU A 319 2.62 -24.80 -2.80
C LEU A 319 3.53 -23.64 -3.25
N VAL A 320 3.21 -23.01 -4.38
CA VAL A 320 3.84 -21.75 -4.87
C VAL A 320 2.75 -20.66 -5.01
N GLU A 321 1.83 -20.64 -4.09
CA GLU A 321 0.74 -19.68 -4.01
C GLU A 321 0.38 -19.41 -2.55
N TRP A 322 -0.24 -18.30 -2.30
CA TRP A 322 -0.70 -17.94 -0.97
C TRP A 322 -1.94 -18.73 -0.60
N GLY A 323 -1.98 -19.30 0.60
CA GLY A 323 -3.17 -19.90 1.18
C GLY A 323 -4.23 -18.86 1.53
N ALA A 324 -5.44 -19.31 1.87
CA ALA A 324 -6.56 -18.42 2.20
C ALA A 324 -6.27 -17.55 3.43
N GLY A 325 -5.61 -18.10 4.44
CA GLY A 325 -5.16 -17.36 5.62
C GLY A 325 -4.09 -16.32 5.28
N ASP A 326 -3.07 -16.71 4.48
CA ASP A 326 -2.03 -15.78 4.03
C ASP A 326 -2.64 -14.59 3.28
N LEU A 327 -3.55 -14.84 2.33
CA LEU A 327 -4.23 -13.79 1.57
C LEU A 327 -5.06 -12.86 2.47
N ALA A 328 -5.73 -13.42 3.48
CA ALA A 328 -6.48 -12.62 4.44
C ALA A 328 -5.55 -11.70 5.25
N GLY A 329 -4.44 -12.23 5.75
CA GLY A 329 -3.41 -11.46 6.46
C GLY A 329 -2.73 -10.42 5.56
N LEU A 330 -2.32 -10.80 4.35
CA LEU A 330 -1.70 -9.88 3.38
C LEU A 330 -2.63 -8.74 2.95
N ASN A 331 -3.94 -8.97 2.88
CA ASN A 331 -4.92 -7.92 2.69
C ASN A 331 -4.95 -6.94 3.88
N ARG A 332 -4.73 -7.42 5.13
CA ARG A 332 -4.68 -6.57 6.33
C ARG A 332 -3.45 -5.65 6.35
N VAL A 333 -2.35 -6.06 5.76
CA VAL A 333 -1.11 -5.26 5.71
C VAL A 333 -0.94 -4.53 4.38
N GLY A 334 -1.82 -4.78 3.41
CA GLY A 334 -1.75 -4.29 2.04
C GLY A 334 -2.51 -2.98 1.79
N LEU A 335 -2.64 -2.67 0.50
CA LEU A 335 -3.22 -1.44 -0.01
C LEU A 335 -4.68 -1.21 0.42
N VAL A 336 -5.47 -2.28 0.58
CA VAL A 336 -6.89 -2.19 0.97
C VAL A 336 -7.10 -1.76 2.41
N GLU A 337 -6.08 -1.83 3.26
CA GLU A 337 -6.15 -1.32 4.63
C GLU A 337 -5.91 0.19 4.71
N GLY A 338 -5.32 0.77 3.68
CA GLY A 338 -5.05 2.20 3.60
C GLY A 338 -3.60 2.58 3.89
N CYS A 339 -3.33 3.87 3.76
CA CYS A 339 -1.98 4.40 3.93
C CYS A 339 -1.57 4.43 5.42
N VAL A 340 -0.28 4.28 5.66
CA VAL A 340 0.36 4.59 6.94
C VAL A 340 0.99 5.96 6.83
N THR A 341 0.68 6.85 7.75
CA THR A 341 1.24 8.21 7.82
C THR A 341 2.21 8.30 8.98
N ASP A 342 3.20 9.17 8.85
CA ASP A 342 3.99 9.60 9.99
C ASP A 342 3.09 10.43 10.91
N GLY A 343 3.16 10.20 12.22
CA GLY A 343 2.44 10.94 13.22
C GLY A 343 2.98 12.37 13.38
#